data_d26047aaf7b980ab86872738c81362e4
#
_entry.id   d26047aaf7b980ab86872738c81362e4
#
_cell.length_a   1.000
_cell.length_b   1.000
_cell.length_c   1.000
_cell.angle_alpha   90.00
_cell.angle_beta   90.00
_cell.angle_gamma   90.00
#
_symmetry.space_group_name_H-M   'P 1'
#
loop_
_entity.id
_entity.type
_entity.pdbx_description
1 polymer ?
#
loop_
_entity_poly.entity_id
_entity_poly.type
_entity_poly.pdbx_seq_one_letter_code
_entity_poly.pdbx_strand_id
1 'polypeptide(L)'
;MPKFIFMTVLILALMASCSWLLAISADVEEIDIVVPKSNQVGPLSREEVRRIFMSEKSSWPGGKHITVLMFAPGQRERAIVLRDLFKMNEADYTKYFLQAASTGRLQAPPKDLPSAAQVKARLAANPNAIGYLNKQDVDDSVRVVLKLP
;
A
#
# COMPACT_ATOMS: atom_id res chain seq x y z
N MET A 1 -18.75 62.90 1.74
CA MET A 1 -18.99 61.77 0.86
C MET A 1 -18.48 60.44 1.48
N PRO A 2 -18.89 60.08 2.67
CA PRO A 2 -18.35 58.85 3.29
C PRO A 2 -19.01 57.56 2.82
N LYS A 3 -20.09 57.60 2.01
CA LYS A 3 -20.84 56.41 1.60
C LYS A 3 -20.16 55.57 0.50
N PHE A 4 -19.28 56.15 -0.29
CA PHE A 4 -18.57 55.47 -1.38
C PHE A 4 -17.32 54.74 -0.87
N ILE A 5 -16.72 55.14 0.22
CA ILE A 5 -15.52 54.53 0.81
C ILE A 5 -15.91 53.23 1.52
N PHE A 6 -17.09 53.17 2.14
CA PHE A 6 -17.60 51.95 2.81
C PHE A 6 -17.94 50.82 1.81
N MET A 7 -18.42 51.19 0.63
CA MET A 7 -18.82 50.19 -0.39
C MET A 7 -17.59 49.57 -1.07
N THR A 8 -16.50 50.32 -1.25
CA THR A 8 -15.25 49.79 -1.83
C THR A 8 -14.50 48.89 -0.85
N VAL A 9 -14.54 49.19 0.47
CA VAL A 9 -13.92 48.32 1.50
C VAL A 9 -14.69 47.00 1.65
N LEU A 10 -16.01 47.02 1.52
CA LEU A 10 -16.83 45.82 1.61
C LEU A 10 -16.59 44.86 0.42
N ILE A 11 -16.36 45.38 -0.77
CA ILE A 11 -16.07 44.59 -1.97
C ILE A 11 -14.66 43.96 -1.91
N LEU A 12 -13.67 44.69 -1.36
CA LEU A 12 -12.33 44.14 -1.18
C LEU A 12 -12.29 43.04 -0.12
N ALA A 13 -13.13 43.12 0.93
CA ALA A 13 -13.21 42.06 1.96
C ALA A 13 -13.85 40.77 1.45
N LEU A 14 -14.73 40.83 0.43
CA LEU A 14 -15.36 39.62 -0.16
C LEU A 14 -14.42 38.86 -1.09
N MET A 15 -13.41 39.53 -1.66
CA MET A 15 -12.46 38.89 -2.57
C MET A 15 -11.34 38.13 -1.84
N ALA A 16 -11.11 38.42 -0.57
CA ALA A 16 -10.08 37.74 0.25
C ALA A 16 -10.53 36.40 0.81
N SER A 17 -11.83 36.09 0.79
CA SER A 17 -12.37 34.85 1.39
C SER A 17 -12.38 33.64 0.44
N CYS A 18 -12.00 33.81 -0.82
CA CYS A 18 -12.11 32.74 -1.84
C CYS A 18 -10.80 31.96 -2.07
N SER A 19 -9.70 32.30 -1.35
CA SER A 19 -8.38 31.69 -1.61
C SER A 19 -8.04 30.50 -0.73
N TRP A 20 -8.95 30.01 0.11
CA TRP A 20 -8.67 28.92 1.06
C TRP A 20 -9.29 27.57 0.66
N LEU A 21 -9.90 27.47 -0.52
CA LEU A 21 -10.62 26.27 -0.96
C LEU A 21 -9.85 25.38 -1.96
N LEU A 22 -8.54 25.60 -2.17
CA LEU A 22 -7.75 24.90 -3.17
C LEU A 22 -6.61 24.04 -2.63
N ALA A 23 -6.72 23.49 -1.44
CA ALA A 23 -5.71 22.59 -0.90
C ALA A 23 -6.32 21.32 -0.26
N ILE A 24 -7.36 20.75 -0.88
CA ILE A 24 -7.63 19.32 -0.73
C ILE A 24 -7.07 18.66 -1.98
N SER A 25 -5.74 18.62 -2.06
CA SER A 25 -5.09 17.54 -2.78
C SER A 25 -5.50 16.28 -2.03
N ALA A 26 -6.46 15.52 -2.57
CA ALA A 26 -6.63 14.15 -2.17
C ALA A 26 -5.26 13.51 -2.41
N ASP A 27 -4.52 13.27 -1.34
CA ASP A 27 -3.28 12.52 -1.37
C ASP A 27 -3.68 11.13 -1.85
N VAL A 28 -3.56 10.90 -3.15
CA VAL A 28 -3.76 9.59 -3.75
C VAL A 28 -2.60 8.76 -3.22
N GLU A 29 -2.86 8.00 -2.16
CA GLU A 29 -1.85 7.09 -1.64
C GLU A 29 -1.57 6.03 -2.70
N GLU A 30 -0.45 6.22 -3.39
CA GLU A 30 0.10 5.24 -4.30
C GLU A 30 0.83 4.17 -3.47
N ILE A 31 0.44 2.92 -3.65
CA ILE A 31 1.09 1.77 -3.01
C ILE A 31 1.98 1.07 -4.02
N ASP A 32 3.23 0.89 -3.67
CA ASP A 32 4.21 0.15 -4.45
C ASP A 32 4.45 -1.24 -3.83
N ILE A 33 4.36 -2.27 -4.65
CA ILE A 33 4.76 -3.63 -4.27
C ILE A 33 6.27 -3.72 -4.42
N VAL A 34 6.93 -4.14 -3.35
CA VAL A 34 8.38 -4.07 -3.23
C VAL A 34 9.00 -5.40 -2.80
N VAL A 35 10.22 -5.61 -3.27
CA VAL A 35 11.11 -6.68 -2.85
C VAL A 35 12.44 -6.09 -2.39
N PRO A 36 13.27 -6.82 -1.61
CA PRO A 36 14.61 -6.36 -1.30
C PRO A 36 15.43 -6.10 -2.56
N LYS A 37 16.34 -5.15 -2.51
CA LYS A 37 17.25 -4.84 -3.63
C LYS A 37 18.05 -6.06 -4.10
N SER A 38 18.37 -6.98 -3.19
CA SER A 38 19.08 -8.22 -3.48
C SER A 38 18.25 -9.27 -4.24
N ASN A 39 16.94 -9.13 -4.27
CA ASN A 39 16.05 -10.04 -5.01
C ASN A 39 16.12 -9.72 -6.51
N GLN A 40 16.36 -10.73 -7.35
CA GLN A 40 16.54 -10.59 -8.78
C GLN A 40 15.24 -10.75 -9.60
N VAL A 41 14.08 -10.92 -8.94
CA VAL A 41 12.81 -11.06 -9.66
C VAL A 41 12.53 -9.81 -10.51
N GLY A 42 12.05 -10.00 -11.73
CA GLY A 42 11.65 -8.91 -12.64
C GLY A 42 10.34 -8.24 -12.21
N PRO A 43 9.84 -7.30 -13.03
CA PRO A 43 8.50 -6.76 -12.84
C PRO A 43 7.46 -7.87 -12.80
N LEU A 44 6.50 -7.75 -11.88
CA LEU A 44 5.42 -8.72 -11.70
C LEU A 44 4.10 -8.15 -12.23
N SER A 45 3.26 -9.01 -12.78
CA SER A 45 1.90 -8.64 -13.11
C SER A 45 1.04 -8.53 -11.85
N ARG A 46 -0.06 -7.79 -11.94
CA ARG A 46 -1.05 -7.68 -10.85
C ARG A 46 -1.57 -9.06 -10.42
N GLU A 47 -1.81 -9.94 -11.36
CA GLU A 47 -2.29 -11.30 -11.08
C GLU A 47 -1.23 -12.16 -10.37
N GLU A 48 0.05 -12.06 -10.76
CA GLU A 48 1.12 -12.77 -10.06
C GLU A 48 1.28 -12.30 -8.62
N VAL A 49 1.27 -10.97 -8.39
CA VAL A 49 1.32 -10.40 -7.05
C VAL A 49 0.13 -10.89 -6.22
N ARG A 50 -1.09 -10.86 -6.79
CA ARG A 50 -2.28 -11.37 -6.12
C ARG A 50 -2.09 -12.83 -5.70
N ARG A 51 -1.66 -13.71 -6.60
CA ARG A 51 -1.43 -15.13 -6.31
C ARG A 51 -0.37 -15.35 -5.22
N ILE A 52 0.67 -14.54 -5.19
CA ILE A 52 1.71 -14.59 -4.14
C ILE A 52 1.10 -14.21 -2.79
N PHE A 53 0.40 -13.09 -2.71
CA PHE A 53 -0.18 -12.60 -1.46
C PHE A 53 -1.34 -13.47 -0.94
N MET A 54 -2.04 -14.17 -1.84
CA MET A 54 -3.07 -15.16 -1.48
C MET A 54 -2.49 -16.54 -1.17
N SER A 55 -1.16 -16.68 -1.12
CA SER A 55 -0.44 -17.94 -0.89
C SER A 55 -0.74 -19.04 -1.93
N GLU A 56 -1.22 -18.66 -3.11
CA GLU A 56 -1.43 -19.56 -4.25
C GLU A 56 -0.12 -19.83 -5.01
N LYS A 57 0.85 -18.91 -4.91
CA LYS A 57 2.21 -19.05 -5.42
C LYS A 57 3.17 -18.82 -4.26
N SER A 58 3.85 -19.85 -3.81
CA SER A 58 4.68 -19.84 -2.59
C SER A 58 6.19 -19.84 -2.84
N SER A 59 6.62 -19.92 -4.11
CA SER A 59 8.05 -19.99 -4.43
C SER A 59 8.42 -19.10 -5.62
N TRP A 60 9.61 -18.49 -5.51
CA TRP A 60 10.26 -17.81 -6.62
C TRP A 60 10.75 -18.81 -7.69
N PRO A 61 11.01 -18.35 -8.92
CA PRO A 61 11.82 -19.13 -9.87
C PRO A 61 13.12 -19.56 -9.18
N GLY A 62 13.46 -20.86 -9.24
CA GLY A 62 14.58 -21.43 -8.49
C GLY A 62 14.20 -22.08 -7.15
N GLY A 63 12.91 -22.11 -6.80
CA GLY A 63 12.36 -22.93 -5.70
C GLY A 63 12.48 -22.30 -4.30
N LYS A 64 12.99 -21.10 -4.15
CA LYS A 64 13.10 -20.41 -2.86
C LYS A 64 11.72 -19.93 -2.38
N HIS A 65 11.37 -20.26 -1.14
CA HIS A 65 10.09 -19.90 -0.55
C HIS A 65 9.92 -18.39 -0.43
N ILE A 66 8.73 -17.90 -0.81
CA ILE A 66 8.36 -16.49 -0.71
C ILE A 66 7.82 -16.20 0.69
N THR A 67 8.38 -15.19 1.35
CA THR A 67 7.84 -14.66 2.60
C THR A 67 7.02 -13.40 2.30
N VAL A 68 5.71 -13.48 2.50
CA VAL A 68 4.80 -12.36 2.27
C VAL A 68 4.69 -11.52 3.54
N LEU A 69 4.91 -10.21 3.39
CA LEU A 69 4.81 -9.21 4.44
C LEU A 69 3.60 -8.33 4.19
N MET A 70 2.74 -8.17 5.18
CA MET A 70 1.57 -7.31 5.13
C MET A 70 1.59 -6.31 6.28
N PHE A 71 0.96 -5.16 6.09
CA PHE A 71 0.64 -4.30 7.23
C PHE A 71 -0.42 -4.96 8.10
N ALA A 72 -0.36 -4.71 9.40
CA ALA A 72 -1.33 -5.22 10.36
C ALA A 72 -2.76 -4.73 10.05
N PRO A 73 -3.79 -5.48 10.45
CA PRO A 73 -5.17 -5.02 10.34
C PRO A 73 -5.39 -3.64 10.96
N GLY A 74 -6.20 -2.82 10.29
CA GLY A 74 -6.44 -1.43 10.69
C GLY A 74 -5.50 -0.40 10.09
N GLN A 75 -4.41 -0.82 9.45
CA GLN A 75 -3.51 0.09 8.72
C GLN A 75 -4.13 0.45 7.36
N ARG A 76 -3.94 1.72 6.97
CA ARG A 76 -4.52 2.27 5.74
C ARG A 76 -3.98 1.60 4.48
N GLU A 77 -2.68 1.36 4.44
CA GLU A 77 -2.00 0.67 3.34
C GLU A 77 -2.58 -0.73 3.11
N ARG A 78 -2.89 -1.46 4.19
CA ARG A 78 -3.55 -2.77 4.11
C ARG A 78 -4.94 -2.66 3.49
N ALA A 79 -5.73 -1.68 3.92
CA ALA A 79 -7.08 -1.49 3.38
C ALA A 79 -7.05 -1.20 1.87
N ILE A 80 -6.08 -0.41 1.40
CA ILE A 80 -5.89 -0.11 -0.02
C ILE A 80 -5.54 -1.38 -0.80
N VAL A 81 -4.58 -2.16 -0.32
CA VAL A 81 -4.17 -3.42 -0.99
C VAL A 81 -5.31 -4.43 -1.04
N LEU A 82 -6.06 -4.59 0.05
CA LEU A 82 -7.22 -5.49 0.07
C LEU A 82 -8.28 -5.06 -0.95
N ARG A 83 -8.59 -3.77 -1.01
CA ARG A 83 -9.58 -3.22 -1.94
C ARG A 83 -9.11 -3.30 -3.40
N ASP A 84 -7.89 -2.83 -3.68
CA ASP A 84 -7.45 -2.58 -5.06
C ASP A 84 -6.81 -3.79 -5.71
N LEU A 85 -6.08 -4.60 -4.95
CA LEU A 85 -5.42 -5.79 -5.48
C LEU A 85 -6.27 -7.05 -5.32
N PHE A 86 -6.88 -7.27 -4.15
CA PHE A 86 -7.61 -8.51 -3.86
C PHE A 86 -9.11 -8.40 -4.10
N LYS A 87 -9.67 -7.19 -4.18
CA LYS A 87 -11.12 -6.93 -4.27
C LYS A 87 -11.89 -7.55 -3.09
N MET A 88 -11.32 -7.47 -1.91
CA MET A 88 -11.82 -8.04 -0.65
C MET A 88 -11.84 -6.97 0.44
N ASN A 89 -12.67 -7.20 1.44
CA ASN A 89 -12.58 -6.55 2.74
C ASN A 89 -11.79 -7.42 3.74
N GLU A 90 -11.55 -6.92 4.94
CA GLU A 90 -10.79 -7.64 5.98
C GLU A 90 -11.47 -8.95 6.42
N ALA A 91 -12.81 -8.97 6.49
CA ALA A 91 -13.55 -10.16 6.88
C ALA A 91 -13.43 -11.28 5.82
N ASP A 92 -13.53 -10.93 4.54
CA ASP A 92 -13.38 -11.88 3.43
C ASP A 92 -11.96 -12.42 3.35
N TYR A 93 -10.96 -11.56 3.56
CA TYR A 93 -9.55 -11.95 3.62
C TYR A 93 -9.30 -12.92 4.77
N THR A 94 -9.76 -12.63 5.97
CA THR A 94 -9.65 -13.50 7.14
C THR A 94 -10.32 -14.86 6.89
N LYS A 95 -11.54 -14.85 6.34
CA LYS A 95 -12.27 -16.08 6.00
C LYS A 95 -11.52 -16.93 5.00
N TYR A 96 -10.95 -16.32 3.95
CA TYR A 96 -10.15 -17.03 2.96
C TYR A 96 -8.97 -17.78 3.60
N PHE A 97 -8.19 -17.10 4.46
CA PHE A 97 -7.03 -17.72 5.12
C PHE A 97 -7.42 -18.79 6.15
N LEU A 98 -8.52 -18.61 6.87
CA LEU A 98 -9.04 -19.65 7.76
C LEU A 98 -9.44 -20.91 6.99
N GLN A 99 -10.10 -20.77 5.86
CA GLN A 99 -10.46 -21.89 5.00
C GLN A 99 -9.22 -22.56 4.38
N ALA A 100 -8.23 -21.77 3.92
CA ALA A 100 -7.00 -22.30 3.36
C ALA A 100 -6.19 -23.08 4.41
N ALA A 101 -6.15 -22.60 5.65
CA ALA A 101 -5.50 -23.28 6.77
C ALA A 101 -6.21 -24.61 7.12
N SER A 102 -7.55 -24.59 7.22
CA SER A 102 -8.34 -25.79 7.57
C SER A 102 -8.27 -26.90 6.51
N THR A 103 -8.02 -26.54 5.26
CA THR A 103 -7.90 -27.49 4.14
C THR A 103 -6.46 -27.92 3.84
N GLY A 104 -5.48 -27.47 4.63
CA GLY A 104 -4.06 -27.76 4.44
C GLY A 104 -3.42 -27.15 3.19
N ARG A 105 -4.11 -26.21 2.54
CA ARG A 105 -3.60 -25.49 1.35
C ARG A 105 -2.63 -24.36 1.69
N LEU A 106 -2.61 -23.91 2.95
CA LEU A 106 -1.76 -22.83 3.42
C LEU A 106 -0.45 -23.38 3.97
N GLN A 107 0.67 -23.11 3.29
CA GLN A 107 2.00 -23.49 3.76
C GLN A 107 2.52 -22.50 4.83
N ALA A 108 2.34 -21.22 4.60
CA ALA A 108 2.68 -20.17 5.55
C ALA A 108 1.78 -18.95 5.33
N PRO A 109 1.13 -18.43 6.39
CA PRO A 109 0.35 -17.21 6.27
C PRO A 109 1.25 -15.99 6.07
N PRO A 110 0.77 -14.93 5.43
CA PRO A 110 1.44 -13.63 5.42
C PRO A 110 1.75 -13.15 6.84
N LYS A 111 2.88 -12.47 7.00
CA LYS A 111 3.28 -11.89 8.29
C LYS A 111 2.76 -10.47 8.40
N ASP A 112 1.98 -10.20 9.44
CA ASP A 112 1.47 -8.87 9.74
C ASP A 112 2.51 -8.04 10.50
N LEU A 113 2.76 -6.81 10.03
CA LEU A 113 3.75 -5.89 10.57
C LEU A 113 3.10 -4.52 10.85
N PRO A 114 3.45 -3.85 11.95
CA PRO A 114 2.76 -2.65 12.40
C PRO A 114 3.17 -1.37 11.69
N SER A 115 4.27 -1.35 10.92
CA SER A 115 4.79 -0.11 10.33
C SER A 115 5.65 -0.34 9.09
N ALA A 116 5.79 0.71 8.27
CA ALA A 116 6.68 0.73 7.11
C ALA A 116 8.14 0.45 7.49
N ALA A 117 8.61 0.97 8.64
CA ALA A 117 9.95 0.71 9.14
C ALA A 117 10.20 -0.79 9.40
N GLN A 118 9.22 -1.49 9.97
CA GLN A 118 9.33 -2.92 10.20
C GLN A 118 9.22 -3.73 8.90
N VAL A 119 8.40 -3.31 7.96
CA VAL A 119 8.36 -3.93 6.61
C VAL A 119 9.74 -3.82 5.95
N LYS A 120 10.34 -2.63 5.93
CA LYS A 120 11.69 -2.42 5.37
C LYS A 120 12.76 -3.24 6.09
N ALA A 121 12.72 -3.30 7.42
CA ALA A 121 13.67 -4.10 8.20
C ALA A 121 13.55 -5.61 7.88
N ARG A 122 12.34 -6.12 7.72
CA ARG A 122 12.10 -7.52 7.32
C ARG A 122 12.52 -7.82 5.89
N LEU A 123 12.29 -6.88 4.96
CA LEU A 123 12.77 -6.97 3.59
C LEU A 123 14.30 -7.03 3.54
N ALA A 124 14.99 -6.17 4.31
CA ALA A 124 16.45 -6.16 4.37
C ALA A 124 17.02 -7.48 4.93
N ALA A 125 16.33 -8.11 5.89
CA ALA A 125 16.76 -9.35 6.54
C ALA A 125 16.45 -10.62 5.72
N ASN A 126 15.57 -10.57 4.72
CA ASN A 126 15.14 -11.74 3.96
C ASN A 126 15.08 -11.45 2.46
N PRO A 127 16.04 -11.92 1.66
CA PRO A 127 16.09 -11.68 0.22
C PRO A 127 14.91 -12.30 -0.55
N ASN A 128 14.15 -13.20 0.06
CA ASN A 128 13.00 -13.86 -0.56
C ASN A 128 11.66 -13.25 -0.12
N ALA A 129 11.69 -12.14 0.61
CA ALA A 129 10.48 -11.47 1.05
C ALA A 129 9.88 -10.57 -0.06
N ILE A 130 8.57 -10.39 0.02
CA ILE A 130 7.80 -9.42 -0.76
C ILE A 130 6.84 -8.71 0.19
N GLY A 131 6.65 -7.43 -0.03
CA GLY A 131 5.74 -6.60 0.74
C GLY A 131 5.23 -5.44 -0.09
N TYR A 132 4.66 -4.45 0.58
CA TYR A 132 4.25 -3.20 -0.05
C TYR A 132 4.53 -2.04 0.88
N LEU A 133 4.69 -0.87 0.30
CA LEU A 133 4.95 0.38 0.98
C LEU A 133 4.13 1.49 0.32
N ASN A 134 3.82 2.52 1.07
CA ASN A 134 3.42 3.78 0.47
C ASN A 134 4.59 4.31 -0.37
N LYS A 135 4.32 4.90 -1.51
CA LYS A 135 5.34 5.43 -2.44
C LYS A 135 6.36 6.35 -1.76
N GLN A 136 5.90 7.16 -0.80
CA GLN A 136 6.78 8.06 -0.04
C GLN A 136 7.77 7.33 0.90
N ASP A 137 7.49 6.08 1.26
CA ASP A 137 8.35 5.25 2.12
C ASP A 137 9.34 4.40 1.32
N VAL A 138 9.22 4.37 0.00
CA VAL A 138 10.13 3.64 -0.91
C VAL A 138 11.47 4.37 -0.97
N ASP A 139 12.54 3.63 -0.76
CA ASP A 139 13.92 4.11 -0.84
C ASP A 139 14.83 3.10 -1.57
N ASP A 140 16.14 3.38 -1.61
CA ASP A 140 17.12 2.56 -2.33
C ASP A 140 17.35 1.16 -1.73
N SER A 141 16.80 0.85 -0.57
CA SER A 141 16.89 -0.48 0.06
C SER A 141 15.97 -1.51 -0.57
N VAL A 142 14.96 -1.05 -1.30
CA VAL A 142 13.94 -1.87 -1.93
C VAL A 142 13.86 -1.62 -3.43
N ARG A 143 13.25 -2.55 -4.14
CA ARG A 143 12.95 -2.44 -5.56
C ARG A 143 11.45 -2.62 -5.80
N VAL A 144 10.88 -1.70 -6.55
CA VAL A 144 9.46 -1.75 -6.94
C VAL A 144 9.29 -2.76 -8.05
N VAL A 145 8.38 -3.71 -7.89
CA VAL A 145 8.03 -4.73 -8.89
C VAL A 145 6.66 -4.55 -9.49
N LEU A 146 5.78 -3.78 -8.84
CA LEU A 146 4.48 -3.37 -9.34
C LEU A 146 4.04 -2.09 -8.62
N LYS A 147 3.46 -1.14 -9.35
CA LYS A 147 2.80 0.05 -8.80
C LYS A 147 1.30 -0.15 -8.82
N LEU A 148 0.65 0.13 -7.69
CA LEU A 148 -0.81 0.21 -7.61
C LEU A 148 -1.21 1.69 -7.73
N PRO A 149 -2.16 2.00 -8.62
CA PRO A 149 -2.66 3.36 -8.76
C PRO A 149 -3.45 3.81 -7.54
#